data_b008a190bd2b1b67a7b6b4061b9e3064
#
_entry.id   b008a190bd2b1b67a7b6b4061b9e3064
#
_cell.length_a   1.000
_cell.length_b   1.000
_cell.length_c   1.000
_cell.angle_alpha   90.00
_cell.angle_beta   90.00
_cell.angle_gamma   90.00
#
_symmetry.space_group_name_H-M   'P 1'
#
loop_
_entity.id
_entity.type
_entity.pdbx_description
1 polymer ?
#
loop_
_entity_poly.entity_id
_entity_poly.type
_entity_poly.pdbx_seq_one_letter_code
_entity_poly.pdbx_strand_id
1 'polypeptide(L)'
;MCNALGIINYDDASAYVDGLQDFRPMPSISFLGRYRLIDFALSNMTNSGIDHIQVYVKAKPRSVFEHLGTGRQYNINSKRGKLQLLSGEEPIHSEIYNHDVTAFVQNMQYIEESKHPYVVIAPSFVVTKIDFNEVLSAHIETEADVTVVYQTIDNAKEEFVGMNTLTLDHDKRVIKVEKNQGKFKNRNIALTTKKPLK
;
A
#
# COMPACT_ATOMS: atom_id res chain seq x y z
N MET A 1 6.93 -13.68 -13.67
CA MET A 1 7.00 -13.53 -12.22
C MET A 1 7.56 -12.15 -11.92
N CYS A 2 6.88 -11.40 -11.11
CA CYS A 2 7.26 -10.03 -10.76
C CYS A 2 8.52 -10.06 -9.88
N ASN A 3 9.66 -9.59 -10.39
CA ASN A 3 10.92 -9.53 -9.66
C ASN A 3 10.99 -8.19 -8.87
N ALA A 4 10.20 -8.10 -7.83
CA ALA A 4 10.09 -6.90 -7.00
C ALA A 4 10.02 -7.24 -5.51
N LEU A 5 10.48 -6.33 -4.69
CA LEU A 5 10.19 -6.32 -3.26
C LEU A 5 8.79 -5.75 -3.04
N GLY A 6 7.93 -6.49 -2.34
CA GLY A 6 6.63 -6.00 -1.92
C GLY A 6 6.72 -5.21 -0.62
N ILE A 7 6.12 -4.05 -0.56
CA ILE A 7 5.95 -3.27 0.66
C ILE A 7 4.47 -3.00 0.87
N ILE A 8 3.94 -3.45 1.98
CA ILE A 8 2.61 -3.07 2.43
C ILE A 8 2.79 -2.03 3.53
N ASN A 9 2.48 -0.80 3.20
CA ASN A 9 2.58 0.28 4.16
C ASN A 9 1.35 0.33 5.04
N TYR A 10 1.55 0.85 6.23
CA TYR A 10 0.44 1.01 7.14
C TYR A 10 -0.38 2.27 6.84
N ASP A 11 -1.48 2.28 7.50
CA ASP A 11 -2.57 3.19 7.36
C ASP A 11 -2.20 4.64 7.65
N ASP A 12 -2.63 5.50 6.76
CA ASP A 12 -2.72 6.92 7.02
C ASP A 12 -4.07 7.18 7.70
N ALA A 13 -4.07 7.92 8.79
CA ALA A 13 -5.24 8.27 9.60
C ALA A 13 -6.41 8.96 8.83
N SER A 14 -6.34 9.03 7.50
CA SER A 14 -7.36 9.61 6.65
C SER A 14 -8.64 8.77 6.55
N ALA A 15 -8.58 7.49 6.90
CA ALA A 15 -9.73 6.58 6.87
C ALA A 15 -9.96 5.99 8.28
N TYR A 16 -10.51 6.77 9.18
CA TYR A 16 -10.90 6.27 10.50
C TYR A 16 -12.36 5.79 10.47
N VAL A 17 -12.58 4.56 10.93
CA VAL A 17 -13.93 4.00 11.11
C VAL A 17 -14.18 3.83 12.59
N ASP A 18 -15.04 4.69 13.12
CA ASP A 18 -15.39 4.72 14.54
C ASP A 18 -15.93 3.36 15.02
N GLY A 19 -15.56 2.98 16.23
CA GLY A 19 -15.94 1.68 16.82
C GLY A 19 -15.17 0.46 16.28
N LEU A 20 -14.58 0.51 15.09
CA LEU A 20 -13.80 -0.61 14.53
C LEU A 20 -12.30 -0.48 14.80
N GLN A 21 -11.79 0.73 14.83
CA GLN A 21 -10.34 0.99 14.98
C GLN A 21 -9.91 1.27 16.42
N ASP A 22 -10.81 1.31 17.36
CA ASP A 22 -10.50 1.57 18.78
C ASP A 22 -9.49 0.57 19.34
N PHE A 23 -9.57 -0.69 18.89
CA PHE A 23 -8.73 -1.78 19.39
C PHE A 23 -7.88 -2.45 18.32
N ARG A 24 -8.12 -2.18 17.05
CA ARG A 24 -7.45 -2.84 15.92
C ARG A 24 -7.03 -1.85 14.85
N PRO A 25 -5.86 -2.02 14.20
CA PRO A 25 -5.50 -1.21 13.05
C PRO A 25 -6.35 -1.58 11.84
N MET A 26 -6.54 -0.65 10.90
CA MET A 26 -7.32 -0.81 9.68
C MET A 26 -6.99 -2.12 8.92
N PRO A 27 -5.72 -2.51 8.72
CA PRO A 27 -5.39 -3.74 8.00
C PRO A 27 -5.99 -5.00 8.60
N SER A 28 -6.24 -5.01 9.91
CA SER A 28 -6.78 -6.17 10.63
C SER A 28 -8.29 -6.20 10.75
N ILE A 29 -9.00 -5.22 10.17
CA ILE A 29 -10.46 -5.22 10.15
C ILE A 29 -10.97 -6.36 9.29
N SER A 30 -11.96 -7.09 9.81
CA SER A 30 -12.59 -8.21 9.11
C SER A 30 -13.43 -7.71 7.94
N PHE A 31 -13.28 -8.38 6.81
CA PHE A 31 -14.04 -8.14 5.59
C PHE A 31 -14.70 -9.43 5.11
N LEU A 32 -15.98 -9.37 4.78
CA LEU A 32 -16.77 -10.53 4.36
C LEU A 32 -16.70 -11.73 5.33
N GLY A 33 -16.56 -11.47 6.61
CA GLY A 33 -16.57 -12.48 7.68
C GLY A 33 -15.35 -13.38 7.81
N ARG A 34 -14.54 -13.51 6.76
CA ARG A 34 -13.39 -14.43 6.72
C ARG A 34 -12.06 -13.73 6.52
N TYR A 35 -12.01 -12.74 5.65
CA TYR A 35 -10.81 -12.04 5.25
C TYR A 35 -10.55 -10.83 6.15
N ARG A 36 -9.32 -10.33 6.13
CA ARG A 36 -8.97 -9.00 6.62
C ARG A 36 -8.54 -8.12 5.45
N LEU A 37 -8.60 -6.83 5.62
CA LEU A 37 -8.29 -5.90 4.51
C LEU A 37 -6.88 -6.12 3.95
N ILE A 38 -5.91 -6.43 4.79
CA ILE A 38 -4.53 -6.71 4.36
C ILE A 38 -4.40 -7.93 3.44
N ASP A 39 -5.33 -8.90 3.53
CA ASP A 39 -5.27 -10.13 2.75
C ASP A 39 -5.36 -9.87 1.25
N PHE A 40 -6.04 -8.81 0.84
CA PHE A 40 -6.17 -8.44 -0.58
C PHE A 40 -4.84 -7.95 -1.15
N ALA A 41 -4.13 -7.07 -0.44
CA ALA A 41 -2.81 -6.61 -0.86
C ALA A 41 -1.81 -7.77 -0.93
N LEU A 42 -1.77 -8.62 0.11
CA LEU A 42 -0.91 -9.81 0.15
C LEU A 42 -1.23 -10.79 -0.97
N SER A 43 -2.51 -11.08 -1.20
CA SER A 43 -2.93 -12.01 -2.26
C SER A 43 -2.58 -11.48 -3.65
N ASN A 44 -2.76 -10.19 -3.90
CA ASN A 44 -2.35 -9.60 -5.19
C ASN A 44 -0.83 -9.71 -5.40
N MET A 45 -0.03 -9.45 -4.37
CA MET A 45 1.44 -9.58 -4.44
C MET A 45 1.85 -11.03 -4.70
N THR A 46 1.36 -11.96 -3.89
CA THR A 46 1.77 -13.38 -4.01
C THR A 46 1.25 -14.03 -5.30
N ASN A 47 0.06 -13.69 -5.76
CA ASN A 47 -0.47 -14.14 -7.05
C ASN A 47 0.35 -13.61 -8.24
N SER A 48 0.98 -12.45 -8.08
CA SER A 48 1.91 -11.89 -9.08
C SER A 48 3.33 -12.46 -8.97
N GLY A 49 3.58 -13.33 -7.99
CA GLY A 49 4.88 -13.98 -7.76
C GLY A 49 5.85 -13.16 -6.92
N ILE A 50 5.38 -12.11 -6.23
CA ILE A 50 6.15 -11.37 -5.22
C ILE A 50 6.10 -12.18 -3.92
N ASP A 51 7.22 -12.73 -3.51
CA ASP A 51 7.34 -13.59 -2.32
C ASP A 51 8.20 -12.99 -1.20
N HIS A 52 8.90 -11.89 -1.48
CA HIS A 52 9.58 -11.07 -0.48
C HIS A 52 8.72 -9.85 -0.17
N ILE A 53 8.08 -9.87 1.00
CA ILE A 53 7.10 -8.84 1.36
C ILE A 53 7.42 -8.30 2.75
N GLN A 54 7.48 -6.98 2.85
CA GLN A 54 7.61 -6.23 4.10
C GLN A 54 6.25 -5.61 4.44
N VAL A 55 5.78 -5.85 5.64
CA VAL A 55 4.55 -5.26 6.16
C VAL A 55 4.90 -4.32 7.29
N TYR A 56 4.63 -3.05 7.09
CA TYR A 56 4.87 -2.02 8.08
C TYR A 56 3.63 -1.84 8.95
N VAL A 57 3.79 -1.91 10.27
CA VAL A 57 2.68 -1.77 11.23
C VAL A 57 3.05 -0.72 12.27
N LYS A 58 2.24 0.33 12.41
CA LYS A 58 2.52 1.46 13.29
C LYS A 58 2.01 1.26 14.72
N ALA A 59 0.71 0.96 14.84
CA ALA A 59 0.05 0.89 16.12
C ALA A 59 -0.70 -0.44 16.27
N LYS A 60 -0.82 -0.92 17.50
CA LYS A 60 -1.60 -2.13 17.84
C LYS A 60 -1.23 -3.33 16.95
N PRO A 61 0.07 -3.66 16.77
CA PRO A 61 0.54 -4.60 15.74
C PRO A 61 0.09 -6.05 16.00
N ARG A 62 -0.25 -6.38 17.24
CA ARG A 62 -0.54 -7.74 17.68
C ARG A 62 -1.57 -8.45 16.79
N SER A 63 -2.69 -7.80 16.49
CA SER A 63 -3.76 -8.41 15.71
C SER A 63 -3.38 -8.67 14.25
N VAL A 64 -2.46 -7.88 13.69
CA VAL A 64 -1.88 -8.11 12.37
C VAL A 64 -0.89 -9.27 12.43
N PHE A 65 0.01 -9.29 13.41
CA PHE A 65 1.01 -10.33 13.59
C PHE A 65 0.37 -11.70 13.81
N GLU A 66 -0.65 -11.79 14.67
CA GLU A 66 -1.40 -13.03 14.91
C GLU A 66 -2.11 -13.53 13.64
N HIS A 67 -2.63 -12.62 12.81
CA HIS A 67 -3.30 -12.99 11.57
C HIS A 67 -2.32 -13.45 10.48
N LEU A 68 -1.26 -12.71 10.27
CA LEU A 68 -0.28 -13.01 9.22
C LEU A 68 0.58 -14.23 9.56
N GLY A 69 0.89 -14.44 10.83
CA GLY A 69 1.69 -15.56 11.29
C GLY A 69 3.01 -15.68 10.53
N THR A 70 3.24 -16.82 9.90
CA THR A 70 4.44 -17.09 9.10
C THR A 70 4.26 -16.88 7.59
N GLY A 71 3.12 -16.35 7.15
CA GLY A 71 2.82 -16.14 5.73
C GLY A 71 2.42 -17.40 4.94
N ARG A 72 2.36 -18.57 5.58
CA ARG A 72 2.02 -19.84 4.90
C ARG A 72 0.68 -19.82 4.20
N GLN A 73 -0.30 -19.12 4.75
CA GLN A 73 -1.64 -19.00 4.16
C GLN A 73 -1.66 -18.24 2.84
N TYR A 74 -0.59 -17.49 2.52
CA TYR A 74 -0.41 -16.76 1.27
C TYR A 74 0.57 -17.46 0.32
N ASN A 75 0.87 -18.73 0.52
CA ASN A 75 1.82 -19.49 -0.27
C ASN A 75 3.26 -18.93 -0.29
N ILE A 76 3.62 -18.09 0.67
CA ILE A 76 5.00 -17.61 0.80
C ILE A 76 5.86 -18.77 1.29
N ASN A 77 6.70 -19.25 0.40
CA ASN A 77 7.61 -20.36 0.70
C ASN A 77 8.81 -19.85 1.50
N SER A 78 8.93 -20.23 2.75
CA SER A 78 10.01 -19.80 3.66
C SER A 78 11.43 -20.16 3.20
N LYS A 79 11.57 -21.02 2.20
CA LYS A 79 12.88 -21.34 1.61
C LYS A 79 13.31 -20.35 0.53
N ARG A 80 12.37 -19.64 -0.10
CA ARG A 80 12.61 -18.71 -1.21
C ARG A 80 12.10 -17.32 -0.92
N GLY A 81 10.97 -17.22 -0.25
CA GLY A 81 10.31 -15.97 0.08
C GLY A 81 10.40 -15.63 1.57
N LYS A 82 10.07 -14.38 1.90
CA LYS A 82 10.11 -13.87 3.26
C LYS A 82 8.98 -12.89 3.50
N LEU A 83 8.18 -13.14 4.54
CA LEU A 83 7.26 -12.14 5.06
C LEU A 83 7.88 -11.52 6.31
N GLN A 84 8.22 -10.25 6.24
CA GLN A 84 8.78 -9.47 7.34
C GLN A 84 7.73 -8.52 7.89
N LEU A 85 7.54 -8.58 9.20
CA LEU A 85 6.66 -7.68 9.92
C LEU A 85 7.55 -6.64 10.62
N LEU A 86 7.46 -5.40 10.19
CA LEU A 86 8.27 -4.30 10.66
C LEU A 86 7.37 -3.34 11.46
N SER A 87 7.68 -3.16 12.72
CA SER A 87 7.05 -2.14 13.55
C SER A 87 7.98 -0.94 13.64
N GLY A 88 7.44 0.26 13.46
CA GLY A 88 8.20 1.47 13.78
C GLY A 88 8.49 1.53 15.28
N GLU A 89 9.65 2.08 15.65
CA GLU A 89 9.91 2.49 17.02
C GLU A 89 8.85 3.53 17.43
N GLU A 90 8.61 3.65 18.73
CA GLU A 90 7.55 4.43 19.36
C GLU A 90 7.18 5.73 18.62
N PRO A 91 5.90 6.12 18.60
CA PRO A 91 5.45 7.29 17.90
C PRO A 91 6.21 8.51 18.45
N ILE A 92 7.11 9.05 17.66
CA ILE A 92 7.55 10.42 17.88
C ILE A 92 6.27 11.22 17.80
N HIS A 93 5.84 11.84 18.89
CA HIS A 93 4.60 12.61 19.03
C HIS A 93 4.58 13.88 18.17
N SER A 94 5.14 13.82 16.99
CA SER A 94 5.19 14.91 16.03
C SER A 94 4.38 14.50 14.81
N GLU A 95 3.27 15.18 14.56
CA GLU A 95 2.48 15.02 13.33
C GLU A 95 3.30 15.20 12.05
N ILE A 96 4.44 15.91 12.14
CA ILE A 96 5.34 16.21 11.03
C ILE A 96 6.13 14.97 10.56
N TYR A 97 6.42 14.03 11.46
CA TYR A 97 7.25 12.86 11.15
C TYR A 97 6.47 11.55 10.95
N ASN A 98 5.17 11.64 10.78
CA ASN A 98 4.29 10.50 10.71
C ASN A 98 4.07 9.99 9.28
N HIS A 99 5.14 9.95 8.48
CA HIS A 99 5.11 9.54 7.07
C HIS A 99 5.73 8.16 6.86
N ASP A 100 5.30 7.45 5.80
CA ASP A 100 5.89 6.16 5.39
C ASP A 100 7.39 6.28 5.14
N VAL A 101 7.84 7.43 4.65
CA VAL A 101 9.26 7.70 4.42
C VAL A 101 10.07 7.53 5.70
N THR A 102 9.55 7.97 6.83
CA THR A 102 10.22 7.76 8.12
C THR A 102 10.35 6.28 8.45
N ALA A 103 9.28 5.50 8.23
CA ALA A 103 9.31 4.06 8.44
C ALA A 103 10.29 3.36 7.48
N PHE A 104 10.37 3.81 6.22
CA PHE A 104 11.34 3.28 5.26
C PHE A 104 12.77 3.61 5.65
N VAL A 105 13.05 4.84 6.10
CA VAL A 105 14.39 5.25 6.57
C VAL A 105 14.81 4.45 7.81
N GLN A 106 13.93 4.27 8.78
CA GLN A 106 14.21 3.46 9.98
C GLN A 106 14.52 1.99 9.65
N ASN A 107 13.95 1.47 8.56
CA ASN A 107 14.11 0.09 8.12
C ASN A 107 14.90 -0.03 6.81
N MET A 108 15.67 0.99 6.44
CA MET A 108 16.39 1.07 5.17
C MET A 108 17.28 -0.14 4.92
N GLN A 109 17.94 -0.65 5.95
CA GLN A 109 18.78 -1.84 5.85
C GLN A 109 18.06 -3.04 5.23
N TYR A 110 16.77 -3.27 5.55
CA TYR A 110 16.01 -4.38 4.99
C TYR A 110 15.59 -4.16 3.54
N ILE A 111 15.55 -2.90 3.10
CA ILE A 111 15.29 -2.55 1.70
C ILE A 111 16.58 -2.71 0.90
N GLU A 112 17.71 -2.24 1.43
CA GLU A 112 19.03 -2.33 0.79
C GLU A 112 19.55 -3.77 0.69
N GLU A 113 19.25 -4.62 1.67
CA GLU A 113 19.57 -6.03 1.62
C GLU A 113 18.79 -6.80 0.54
N SER A 114 17.73 -6.20 0.02
CA SER A 114 16.90 -6.81 -1.04
C SER A 114 17.66 -6.83 -2.36
N LYS A 115 17.63 -7.99 -3.02
CA LYS A 115 18.22 -8.18 -4.37
C LYS A 115 17.25 -7.85 -5.51
N HIS A 116 16.05 -7.40 -5.18
CA HIS A 116 15.03 -7.08 -6.19
C HIS A 116 15.27 -5.68 -6.76
N PRO A 117 15.26 -5.52 -8.09
CA PRO A 117 15.54 -4.24 -8.74
C PRO A 117 14.36 -3.25 -8.65
N TYR A 118 13.17 -3.74 -8.32
CA TYR A 118 11.95 -2.94 -8.24
C TYR A 118 11.29 -3.08 -6.88
N VAL A 119 10.50 -2.07 -6.52
CA VAL A 119 9.68 -2.06 -5.30
C VAL A 119 8.22 -1.81 -5.66
N VAL A 120 7.33 -2.66 -5.16
CA VAL A 120 5.89 -2.47 -5.26
C VAL A 120 5.37 -2.06 -3.89
N ILE A 121 4.78 -0.86 -3.81
CA ILE A 121 4.19 -0.35 -2.57
C ILE A 121 2.67 -0.39 -2.71
N ALA A 122 2.00 -1.09 -1.80
CA ALA A 122 0.55 -1.17 -1.75
C ALA A 122 0.01 -0.74 -0.39
N PRO A 123 -1.15 -0.06 -0.36
CA PRO A 123 -1.84 0.24 0.89
C PRO A 123 -2.42 -1.04 1.51
N SER A 124 -2.46 -1.08 2.83
CA SER A 124 -2.91 -2.25 3.59
C SER A 124 -4.42 -2.44 3.66
N PHE A 125 -5.22 -1.50 3.15
CA PHE A 125 -6.68 -1.44 3.36
C PHE A 125 -7.49 -1.31 2.06
N VAL A 126 -6.86 -1.32 0.90
CA VAL A 126 -7.56 -1.23 -0.38
C VAL A 126 -7.95 -2.62 -0.87
N VAL A 127 -9.26 -2.81 -1.09
CA VAL A 127 -9.82 -4.03 -1.66
C VAL A 127 -9.86 -3.88 -3.17
N THR A 128 -8.95 -4.54 -3.85
CA THR A 128 -8.82 -4.49 -5.32
C THR A 128 -8.22 -5.79 -5.83
N LYS A 129 -8.36 -6.04 -7.13
CA LYS A 129 -7.67 -7.12 -7.84
C LYS A 129 -6.70 -6.49 -8.83
N ILE A 130 -5.40 -6.70 -8.60
CA ILE A 130 -4.32 -6.16 -9.44
C ILE A 130 -3.36 -7.30 -9.77
N ASP A 131 -2.94 -7.38 -11.03
CA ASP A 131 -1.78 -8.15 -11.45
C ASP A 131 -0.56 -7.23 -11.53
N PHE A 132 0.36 -7.40 -10.60
CA PHE A 132 1.58 -6.60 -10.56
C PHE A 132 2.58 -6.96 -11.67
N ASN A 133 2.41 -8.08 -12.39
CA ASN A 133 3.22 -8.36 -13.57
C ASN A 133 2.88 -7.37 -14.69
N GLU A 134 1.60 -7.08 -14.92
CA GLU A 134 1.16 -6.07 -15.89
C GLU A 134 1.66 -4.68 -15.52
N VAL A 135 1.54 -4.31 -14.25
CA VAL A 135 2.02 -3.02 -13.75
C VAL A 135 3.54 -2.87 -13.94
N LEU A 136 4.30 -3.92 -13.60
CA LEU A 136 5.76 -3.90 -13.75
C LEU A 136 6.17 -3.84 -15.23
N SER A 137 5.48 -4.56 -16.12
CA SER A 137 5.75 -4.50 -17.55
C SER A 137 5.55 -3.08 -18.09
N ALA A 138 4.43 -2.44 -17.74
CA ALA A 138 4.16 -1.06 -18.12
C ALA A 138 5.18 -0.07 -17.53
N HIS A 139 5.65 -0.30 -16.28
CA HIS A 139 6.68 0.50 -15.65
C HIS A 139 8.02 0.44 -16.42
N ILE A 140 8.42 -0.76 -16.82
CA ILE A 140 9.67 -0.97 -17.58
C ILE A 140 9.56 -0.34 -18.98
N GLU A 141 8.43 -0.53 -19.67
CA GLU A 141 8.20 0.03 -21.00
C GLU A 141 8.22 1.56 -21.04
N THR A 142 7.75 2.19 -19.96
CA THR A 142 7.70 3.65 -19.87
C THR A 142 8.99 4.28 -19.35
N GLU A 143 9.97 3.48 -18.90
CA GLU A 143 11.22 3.93 -18.29
C GLU A 143 11.00 4.98 -17.18
N ALA A 144 9.88 4.87 -16.47
CA ALA A 144 9.48 5.83 -15.44
C ALA A 144 10.18 5.54 -14.11
N ASP A 145 10.56 6.58 -13.36
CA ASP A 145 11.10 6.39 -12.00
C ASP A 145 10.02 5.88 -11.03
N VAL A 146 8.77 6.33 -11.21
CA VAL A 146 7.63 5.94 -10.37
C VAL A 146 6.38 5.76 -11.24
N THR A 147 5.72 4.63 -11.10
CA THR A 147 4.41 4.36 -11.72
C THR A 147 3.33 4.32 -10.66
N VAL A 148 2.25 5.09 -10.85
CA VAL A 148 1.12 5.15 -9.92
C VAL A 148 -0.09 4.47 -10.54
N VAL A 149 -0.63 3.48 -9.86
CA VAL A 149 -1.89 2.84 -10.25
C VAL A 149 -3.06 3.71 -9.80
N TYR A 150 -3.98 4.00 -10.71
CA TYR A 150 -5.15 4.83 -10.43
C TYR A 150 -6.42 4.27 -11.08
N GLN A 151 -7.56 4.72 -10.59
CA GLN A 151 -8.86 4.44 -11.19
C GLN A 151 -9.59 5.74 -11.50
N THR A 152 -10.15 5.84 -12.70
CA THR A 152 -11.03 6.96 -13.06
C THR A 152 -12.43 6.67 -12.56
N ILE A 153 -13.01 7.61 -11.84
CA ILE A 153 -14.38 7.55 -11.31
C ILE A 153 -15.18 8.75 -11.80
N ASP A 154 -16.49 8.60 -11.90
CA ASP A 154 -17.43 9.61 -12.40
C ASP A 154 -18.37 10.19 -11.32
N ASN A 155 -18.22 9.74 -10.07
CA ASN A 155 -19.00 10.17 -8.91
C ASN A 155 -18.13 10.71 -7.76
N ALA A 156 -16.98 11.28 -8.09
CA ALA A 156 -16.01 11.78 -7.10
C ALA A 156 -16.53 12.93 -6.20
N LYS A 157 -17.72 13.45 -6.47
CA LYS A 157 -18.39 14.42 -5.59
C LYS A 157 -18.87 13.76 -4.28
N GLU A 158 -19.31 12.54 -4.36
CA GLU A 158 -19.93 11.81 -3.27
C GLU A 158 -19.02 10.71 -2.72
N GLU A 159 -18.26 10.09 -3.61
CA GLU A 159 -17.37 8.99 -3.26
C GLU A 159 -15.89 9.41 -3.25
N PHE A 160 -15.10 8.67 -2.49
CA PHE A 160 -13.66 8.88 -2.37
C PHE A 160 -13.24 10.29 -1.94
N VAL A 161 -14.11 11.01 -1.21
CA VAL A 161 -13.79 12.32 -0.63
C VAL A 161 -12.63 12.16 0.37
N GLY A 162 -11.64 13.05 0.27
CA GLY A 162 -10.42 12.97 1.07
C GLY A 162 -9.30 12.09 0.49
N MET A 163 -9.60 11.24 -0.51
CA MET A 163 -8.59 10.43 -1.20
C MET A 163 -7.73 11.30 -2.14
N ASN A 164 -6.53 10.82 -2.46
CA ASN A 164 -5.65 11.49 -3.40
C ASN A 164 -6.15 11.34 -4.83
N THR A 165 -6.21 12.45 -5.55
CA THR A 165 -6.54 12.50 -6.97
C THR A 165 -5.34 12.93 -7.79
N LEU A 166 -5.26 12.41 -9.00
CA LEU A 166 -4.20 12.70 -9.95
C LEU A 166 -4.72 13.58 -11.09
N THR A 167 -3.97 14.62 -11.40
CA THR A 167 -4.10 15.34 -12.66
C THR A 167 -2.99 14.85 -13.58
N LEU A 168 -3.38 14.41 -14.78
CA LEU A 168 -2.48 13.81 -15.76
C LEU A 168 -2.35 14.73 -16.97
N ASP A 169 -1.21 14.66 -17.65
CA ASP A 169 -1.02 15.25 -18.98
C ASP A 169 -1.49 14.30 -20.11
N HIS A 170 -1.21 14.69 -21.36
CA HIS A 170 -1.57 13.88 -22.54
C HIS A 170 -0.82 12.53 -22.60
N ASP A 171 0.36 12.46 -22.02
CA ASP A 171 1.21 11.28 -21.95
C ASP A 171 0.96 10.44 -20.69
N LYS A 172 -0.13 10.73 -19.96
CA LYS A 172 -0.50 10.12 -18.69
C LYS A 172 0.52 10.33 -17.57
N ARG A 173 1.38 11.33 -17.67
CA ARG A 173 2.29 11.70 -16.58
C ARG A 173 1.55 12.48 -15.51
N VAL A 174 1.88 12.24 -14.27
CA VAL A 174 1.27 12.92 -13.12
C VAL A 174 1.81 14.35 -13.01
N ILE A 175 0.96 15.34 -13.28
CA ILE A 175 1.30 16.77 -13.14
C ILE A 175 1.07 17.22 -11.69
N LYS A 176 -0.02 16.75 -11.07
CA LYS A 176 -0.46 17.22 -9.76
C LYS A 176 -1.14 16.13 -8.96
N VAL A 177 -0.91 16.15 -7.65
CA VAL A 177 -1.62 15.31 -6.68
C VAL A 177 -2.34 16.22 -5.69
N GLU A 178 -3.64 16.03 -5.55
CA GLU A 178 -4.51 16.81 -4.66
C GLU A 178 -5.45 15.88 -3.90
N LYS A 179 -5.99 16.35 -2.78
CA LYS A 179 -7.09 15.65 -2.12
C LYS A 179 -8.42 15.93 -2.82
N ASN A 180 -9.23 14.90 -2.98
CA ASN A 180 -10.60 15.03 -3.47
C ASN A 180 -11.44 15.81 -2.46
N GLN A 181 -11.87 17.01 -2.84
CA GLN A 181 -12.71 17.88 -2.02
C GLN A 181 -14.21 17.76 -2.36
N GLY A 182 -14.62 16.78 -3.16
CA GLY A 182 -16.00 16.62 -3.61
C GLY A 182 -16.48 17.67 -4.61
N LYS A 183 -15.56 18.47 -5.20
CA LYS A 183 -15.91 19.56 -6.11
C LYS A 183 -16.20 19.14 -7.55
N PHE A 184 -15.58 18.06 -8.00
CA PHE A 184 -15.62 17.63 -9.41
C PHE A 184 -16.23 16.25 -9.52
N LYS A 185 -16.96 16.00 -10.60
CA LYS A 185 -17.63 14.74 -10.86
C LYS A 185 -16.62 13.65 -11.26
N ASN A 186 -15.77 13.94 -12.22
CA ASN A 186 -14.80 12.98 -12.74
C ASN A 186 -13.41 13.23 -12.14
N ARG A 187 -12.79 12.16 -11.64
CA ARG A 187 -11.45 12.21 -11.05
C ARG A 187 -10.70 10.88 -11.24
N ASN A 188 -9.38 10.99 -11.32
CA ASN A 188 -8.49 9.84 -11.25
C ASN A 188 -8.06 9.67 -9.80
N ILE A 189 -8.58 8.65 -9.15
CA ILE A 189 -8.26 8.33 -7.76
C ILE A 189 -7.01 7.44 -7.73
N ALA A 190 -5.96 7.90 -7.06
CA ALA A 190 -4.78 7.09 -6.84
C ALA A 190 -5.11 5.93 -5.89
N LEU A 191 -4.68 4.72 -6.24
CA LEU A 191 -4.79 3.54 -5.37
C LEU A 191 -3.72 3.51 -4.27
N THR A 192 -2.96 4.57 -4.15
CA THR A 192 -2.00 4.81 -3.06
C THR A 192 -2.43 6.04 -2.25
N THR A 193 -2.15 6.03 -0.97
CA THR A 193 -2.54 7.12 -0.06
C THR A 193 -1.58 8.30 -0.06
N LYS A 194 -0.45 8.25 -0.77
CA LYS A 194 0.62 9.25 -0.59
C LYS A 194 1.06 9.97 -1.86
N LYS A 195 1.49 11.23 -1.65
CA LYS A 195 2.15 12.04 -2.66
C LYS A 195 3.41 11.32 -3.17
N PRO A 196 3.63 11.31 -4.50
CA PRO A 196 4.95 11.00 -5.02
C PRO A 196 6.00 11.90 -4.37
N LEU A 197 7.11 11.32 -3.99
CA LEU A 197 8.28 12.08 -3.53
C LEU A 197 8.75 12.95 -4.70
N LYS A 198 8.96 14.24 -4.41
CA LYS A 198 9.67 15.12 -5.33
C LYS A 198 11.16 14.89 -5.19
#